data_bc91cc25d3dc5c5f0b30188056cb40be
#
_entry.id   bc91cc25d3dc5c5f0b30188056cb40be
#
_cell.length_a   1.000
_cell.length_b   1.000
_cell.length_c   1.000
_cell.angle_alpha   90.00
_cell.angle_beta   90.00
_cell.angle_gamma   90.00
#
_symmetry.space_group_name_H-M   'P 1'
#
loop_
_entity.id
_entity.type
_entity.pdbx_description
1 polymer ?
#
loop_
_entity_poly.entity_id
_entity_poly.type
_entity_poly.pdbx_seq_one_letter_code
_entity_poly.pdbx_strand_id
1 'polypeptide(L)'
;MEGVKEKQGQLVFGLDIGTRSIVGTVGYLNGGKFHVLAQRSKEHETRAMLDGQIHDIGKVGETISQVKEQLEADLGRELTEVCIAAAGRVLRTVTTYVEHSFESDREITQEDVYSLCTMGVEKAYEEFQNSNTDTDMKFYCVGYTAMRYYMNGYQMGNLEGHKAKNIAVDLIATFLPDDVVDGLYKAVELAGLHVANLTLEPIAAIQVAIPEKFRMLNMALVDVGAGTSDISITKEGTITAYGMIPVAGDSLTDILVQHCLVEFEVAEQIKRKCRTQETIEYEDIMGLPQTIKASEVLELLDPEIERMTQLVSDTIKELNGDKPVSAVFVVGGGGMVPGYTEKLAEKLGIVKERVAIRGQEVMQTITFELENARKDAMMVTPIGICLSYYVQSNNFIFVEFNGERVKLYDNGKLSVTDAAMQMQFPNDQLFPRKGEALLFTVNGKTRMVRGEQGEAAVIRVNGDEADMYTQVHNGDRIVVTPSTEGEPAVLELGKLSEMGDALQVYVNGKQISLPKTAEVNGHRENEFYRIGQNDDIRIRNSYTVKEIAEFLDVPLGADIKVNDTA
;
A
#
# COMPACT_ATOMS: atom_id res chain seq x y z
N MET A 1 11.50 11.41 -17.08
CA MET A 1 11.00 11.92 -18.40
C MET A 1 10.86 10.80 -19.47
N GLU A 2 11.59 9.69 -19.40
CA GLU A 2 11.40 8.57 -20.32
C GLU A 2 10.05 7.85 -20.13
N GLY A 3 9.64 7.56 -18.92
CA GLY A 3 8.34 6.93 -18.65
C GLY A 3 7.11 7.74 -19.10
N VAL A 4 7.22 9.08 -19.19
CA VAL A 4 6.16 9.94 -19.75
C VAL A 4 6.09 9.80 -21.26
N LYS A 5 7.20 9.54 -21.95
CA LYS A 5 7.23 9.36 -23.41
C LYS A 5 6.63 8.03 -23.85
N GLU A 6 6.81 6.96 -23.07
CA GLU A 6 6.24 5.63 -23.38
C GLU A 6 4.72 5.60 -23.24
N LYS A 7 4.15 6.41 -22.33
CA LYS A 7 2.71 6.50 -22.10
C LYS A 7 2.00 7.54 -22.98
N GLN A 8 2.73 8.34 -23.78
CA GLN A 8 2.12 9.34 -24.67
C GLN A 8 1.21 8.69 -25.70
N GLY A 9 -0.03 9.21 -25.81
CA GLY A 9 -1.06 8.67 -26.71
C GLY A 9 -1.89 7.52 -26.14
N GLN A 10 -1.53 6.99 -24.96
CA GLN A 10 -2.35 5.99 -24.27
C GLN A 10 -3.61 6.66 -23.74
N LEU A 11 -4.77 6.04 -24.00
CA LEU A 11 -6.06 6.52 -23.47
C LEU A 11 -6.13 6.27 -21.98
N VAL A 12 -6.56 7.29 -21.23
CA VAL A 12 -6.75 7.23 -19.79
C VAL A 12 -8.19 7.62 -19.44
N PHE A 13 -8.80 6.81 -18.60
CA PHE A 13 -10.09 7.09 -17.97
C PHE A 13 -9.84 7.49 -16.50
N GLY A 14 -10.12 8.73 -16.14
CA GLY A 14 -10.08 9.24 -14.78
C GLY A 14 -11.48 9.33 -14.20
N LEU A 15 -11.66 8.86 -12.97
CA LEU A 15 -12.92 8.84 -12.24
C LEU A 15 -12.73 9.54 -10.89
N ASP A 16 -13.41 10.65 -10.73
CA ASP A 16 -13.51 11.39 -9.49
C ASP A 16 -14.77 10.93 -8.74
N ILE A 17 -14.56 10.26 -7.59
CA ILE A 17 -15.63 9.66 -6.78
C ILE A 17 -15.91 10.61 -5.62
N GLY A 18 -16.60 11.70 -5.91
CA GLY A 18 -16.90 12.76 -4.95
C GLY A 18 -18.12 12.45 -4.08
N THR A 19 -18.24 13.16 -2.95
CA THR A 19 -19.34 12.99 -1.97
C THR A 19 -20.72 13.13 -2.61
N ARG A 20 -20.88 14.04 -3.57
CA ARG A 20 -22.16 14.30 -4.22
C ARG A 20 -22.33 13.64 -5.57
N SER A 21 -21.29 13.62 -6.36
CA SER A 21 -21.35 13.18 -7.75
C SER A 21 -20.08 12.45 -8.15
N ILE A 22 -20.23 11.59 -9.11
CA ILE A 22 -19.12 10.94 -9.79
C ILE A 22 -18.90 11.63 -11.11
N VAL A 23 -17.63 11.98 -11.40
CA VAL A 23 -17.24 12.62 -12.65
C VAL A 23 -16.24 11.74 -13.38
N GLY A 24 -16.60 11.28 -14.57
CA GLY A 24 -15.71 10.54 -15.45
C GLY A 24 -15.15 11.43 -16.56
N THR A 25 -13.85 11.35 -16.79
CA THR A 25 -13.13 12.06 -17.86
C THR A 25 -12.26 11.06 -18.62
N VAL A 26 -12.36 11.04 -19.94
CA VAL A 26 -11.53 10.18 -20.78
C VAL A 26 -10.71 11.04 -21.75
N GLY A 27 -9.43 10.77 -21.85
CA GLY A 27 -8.54 11.53 -22.72
C GLY A 27 -7.16 10.89 -22.87
N TYR A 28 -6.26 11.59 -23.56
CA TYR A 28 -4.88 11.16 -23.75
C TYR A 28 -3.90 12.35 -23.78
N LEU A 29 -2.67 12.10 -23.42
CA LEU A 29 -1.61 13.10 -23.46
C LEU A 29 -0.89 13.04 -24.80
N ASN A 30 -0.80 14.16 -25.53
CA ASN A 30 -0.05 14.25 -26.76
C ASN A 30 0.62 15.63 -26.90
N GLY A 31 1.91 15.65 -27.23
CA GLY A 31 2.66 16.88 -27.44
C GLY A 31 2.64 17.85 -26.24
N GLY A 32 2.57 17.34 -25.01
CA GLY A 32 2.49 18.13 -23.78
C GLY A 32 1.11 18.75 -23.50
N LYS A 33 0.09 18.38 -24.28
CA LYS A 33 -1.31 18.77 -24.05
C LYS A 33 -2.15 17.55 -23.77
N PHE A 34 -3.06 17.66 -22.81
CA PHE A 34 -4.04 16.62 -22.53
C PHE A 34 -5.32 16.87 -23.35
N HIS A 35 -5.70 15.88 -24.15
CA HIS A 35 -6.86 15.92 -25.02
C HIS A 35 -8.02 15.20 -24.35
N VAL A 36 -9.08 15.93 -23.97
CA VAL A 36 -10.30 15.38 -23.38
C VAL A 36 -11.25 14.98 -24.49
N LEU A 37 -11.56 13.67 -24.59
CA LEU A 37 -12.45 13.09 -25.60
C LEU A 37 -13.89 12.95 -25.11
N ALA A 38 -14.08 12.59 -23.85
CA ALA A 38 -15.40 12.41 -23.26
C ALA A 38 -15.40 12.85 -21.78
N GLN A 39 -16.53 13.41 -21.36
CA GLN A 39 -16.79 13.83 -19.98
C GLN A 39 -18.24 13.51 -19.63
N ARG A 40 -18.47 12.83 -18.50
CA ARG A 40 -19.80 12.55 -17.95
C ARG A 40 -19.79 12.75 -16.44
N SER A 41 -20.91 13.21 -15.89
CA SER A 41 -21.07 13.33 -14.45
C SER A 41 -22.48 12.87 -14.06
N LYS A 42 -22.56 12.19 -12.91
CA LYS A 42 -23.83 11.79 -12.32
C LYS A 42 -23.83 12.03 -10.82
N GLU A 43 -24.88 12.67 -10.31
CA GLU A 43 -25.10 12.81 -8.88
C GLU A 43 -25.60 11.47 -8.29
N HIS A 44 -25.22 11.16 -7.05
CA HIS A 44 -25.73 10.00 -6.33
C HIS A 44 -27.23 10.16 -6.08
N GLU A 45 -28.01 9.11 -6.27
CA GLU A 45 -29.47 9.12 -6.04
C GLU A 45 -29.82 9.24 -4.55
N THR A 46 -28.86 8.90 -3.69
CA THR A 46 -28.97 8.99 -2.23
C THR A 46 -27.64 9.48 -1.66
N ARG A 47 -27.60 9.81 -0.37
CA ARG A 47 -26.32 10.10 0.34
C ARG A 47 -25.50 8.81 0.51
N ALA A 48 -25.04 8.23 -0.61
CA ALA A 48 -24.20 7.03 -0.62
C ALA A 48 -22.76 7.30 -0.12
N MET A 49 -22.36 8.57 -0.12
CA MET A 49 -21.08 9.04 0.44
C MET A 49 -21.34 10.16 1.45
N LEU A 50 -20.54 10.21 2.51
CA LEU A 50 -20.55 11.27 3.52
C LEU A 50 -19.11 11.68 3.81
N ASP A 51 -18.84 12.99 3.75
CA ASP A 51 -17.54 13.59 4.10
C ASP A 51 -16.33 12.90 3.43
N GLY A 52 -16.47 12.56 2.15
CA GLY A 52 -15.43 11.91 1.36
C GLY A 52 -15.30 10.39 1.58
N GLN A 53 -16.19 9.76 2.36
CA GLN A 53 -16.17 8.32 2.62
C GLN A 53 -17.38 7.61 1.99
N ILE A 54 -17.16 6.42 1.48
CA ILE A 54 -18.22 5.56 0.94
C ILE A 54 -18.97 4.90 2.10
N HIS A 55 -20.28 5.15 2.18
CA HIS A 55 -21.20 4.52 3.13
C HIS A 55 -22.01 3.39 2.51
N ASP A 56 -22.26 3.45 1.22
CA ASP A 56 -22.98 2.42 0.46
C ASP A 56 -22.22 2.09 -0.82
N ILE A 57 -21.38 1.07 -0.73
CA ILE A 57 -20.52 0.63 -1.83
C ILE A 57 -21.35 0.22 -3.06
N GLY A 58 -22.50 -0.44 -2.85
CA GLY A 58 -23.38 -0.89 -3.94
C GLY A 58 -23.89 0.28 -4.76
N LYS A 59 -24.44 1.31 -4.10
CA LYS A 59 -24.98 2.51 -4.78
C LYS A 59 -23.89 3.34 -5.46
N VAL A 60 -22.72 3.45 -4.86
CA VAL A 60 -21.58 4.10 -5.50
C VAL A 60 -21.16 3.32 -6.75
N GLY A 61 -21.07 1.99 -6.68
CA GLY A 61 -20.78 1.12 -7.82
C GLY A 61 -21.81 1.25 -8.94
N GLU A 62 -23.11 1.32 -8.62
CA GLU A 62 -24.17 1.57 -9.60
C GLU A 62 -24.00 2.93 -10.30
N THR A 63 -23.68 4.00 -9.54
CA THR A 63 -23.44 5.33 -10.11
C THR A 63 -22.21 5.34 -11.02
N ILE A 64 -21.12 4.62 -10.63
CA ILE A 64 -19.94 4.44 -11.47
C ILE A 64 -20.31 3.72 -12.78
N SER A 65 -21.08 2.64 -12.70
CA SER A 65 -21.52 1.87 -13.88
C SER A 65 -22.27 2.76 -14.88
N GLN A 66 -23.16 3.61 -14.39
CA GLN A 66 -23.94 4.52 -15.23
C GLN A 66 -23.07 5.61 -15.90
N VAL A 67 -22.05 6.14 -15.20
CA VAL A 67 -21.06 7.06 -15.79
C VAL A 67 -20.22 6.34 -16.85
N LYS A 68 -19.76 5.12 -16.56
CA LYS A 68 -19.01 4.28 -17.49
C LYS A 68 -19.80 4.02 -18.78
N GLU A 69 -21.05 3.53 -18.67
CA GLU A 69 -21.91 3.24 -19.81
C GLU A 69 -22.11 4.45 -20.73
N GLN A 70 -22.30 5.66 -20.15
CA GLN A 70 -22.42 6.89 -20.91
C GLN A 70 -21.13 7.26 -21.65
N LEU A 71 -19.96 7.09 -21.01
CA LEU A 71 -18.66 7.33 -21.62
C LEU A 71 -18.35 6.33 -22.73
N GLU A 72 -18.68 5.04 -22.54
CA GLU A 72 -18.54 4.00 -23.55
C GLU A 72 -19.41 4.27 -24.78
N ALA A 73 -20.65 4.76 -24.55
CA ALA A 73 -21.54 5.16 -25.64
C ALA A 73 -20.98 6.34 -26.45
N ASP A 74 -20.37 7.33 -25.77
CA ASP A 74 -19.75 8.47 -26.45
C ASP A 74 -18.52 8.08 -27.26
N LEU A 75 -17.73 7.14 -26.74
CA LEU A 75 -16.43 6.72 -27.33
C LEU A 75 -16.57 5.57 -28.32
N GLY A 76 -17.68 4.83 -28.28
CA GLY A 76 -17.88 3.62 -29.08
C GLY A 76 -16.94 2.46 -28.75
N ARG A 77 -16.41 2.40 -27.51
CA ARG A 77 -15.48 1.38 -27.03
C ARG A 77 -15.68 1.08 -25.55
N GLU A 78 -15.31 -0.13 -25.15
CA GLU A 78 -15.32 -0.57 -23.77
C GLU A 78 -14.18 0.08 -22.95
N LEU A 79 -14.45 0.37 -21.68
CA LEU A 79 -13.52 0.89 -20.69
C LEU A 79 -13.34 -0.19 -19.61
N THR A 80 -12.11 -0.68 -19.46
CA THR A 80 -11.77 -1.75 -18.51
C THR A 80 -10.89 -1.28 -17.36
N GLU A 81 -10.12 -0.22 -17.58
CA GLU A 81 -9.20 0.35 -16.60
C GLU A 81 -9.59 1.78 -16.25
N VAL A 82 -9.35 2.16 -14.98
CA VAL A 82 -9.70 3.50 -14.49
C VAL A 82 -8.64 4.02 -13.51
N CYS A 83 -8.36 5.32 -13.60
CA CYS A 83 -7.58 6.04 -12.61
C CYS A 83 -8.54 6.70 -11.62
N ILE A 84 -8.28 6.56 -10.33
CA ILE A 84 -9.10 7.15 -9.26
C ILE A 84 -8.25 8.01 -8.35
N ALA A 85 -8.91 8.87 -7.58
CA ALA A 85 -8.28 9.60 -6.50
C ALA A 85 -8.93 9.23 -5.16
N ALA A 86 -8.12 9.25 -4.11
CA ALA A 86 -8.59 9.13 -2.75
C ALA A 86 -8.55 10.49 -2.06
N ALA A 87 -9.62 10.79 -1.34
CA ALA A 87 -9.69 11.83 -0.33
C ALA A 87 -10.03 11.18 1.01
N GLY A 88 -9.97 11.91 2.10
CA GLY A 88 -10.55 11.37 3.31
C GLY A 88 -10.12 12.03 4.61
N ARG A 89 -11.03 11.97 5.58
CA ARG A 89 -10.89 12.47 6.96
C ARG A 89 -9.67 11.92 7.71
N VAL A 90 -9.15 10.78 7.28
CA VAL A 90 -8.16 9.99 8.04
C VAL A 90 -6.81 9.96 7.33
N LEU A 91 -6.62 10.85 6.34
CA LEU A 91 -5.35 11.03 5.67
C LEU A 91 -4.28 11.42 6.71
N ARG A 92 -3.21 10.66 6.76
CA ARG A 92 -2.05 10.89 7.62
C ARG A 92 -0.82 11.08 6.75
N THR A 93 -0.03 12.07 7.07
CA THR A 93 1.24 12.34 6.39
C THR A 93 2.41 12.22 7.34
N VAL A 94 3.49 11.61 6.88
CA VAL A 94 4.76 11.55 7.59
C VAL A 94 5.84 12.09 6.68
N THR A 95 6.62 13.03 7.20
CA THR A 95 7.80 13.53 6.50
C THR A 95 9.03 12.86 7.08
N THR A 96 9.83 12.25 6.23
CA THR A 96 11.04 11.55 6.67
C THR A 96 12.24 11.88 5.78
N TYR A 97 13.44 11.71 6.33
CA TYR A 97 14.71 11.83 5.64
C TYR A 97 15.41 10.50 5.64
N VAL A 98 15.88 10.07 4.46
CA VAL A 98 16.72 8.88 4.31
C VAL A 98 17.94 9.20 3.49
N GLU A 99 19.02 8.47 3.79
CA GLU A 99 20.32 8.62 3.16
C GLU A 99 20.87 7.24 2.79
N HIS A 100 21.48 7.15 1.61
CA HIS A 100 22.14 5.95 1.13
C HIS A 100 23.55 6.27 0.66
N SER A 101 24.52 5.45 1.10
CA SER A 101 25.93 5.60 0.75
C SER A 101 26.42 4.43 -0.07
N PHE A 102 27.14 4.71 -1.15
CA PHE A 102 27.80 3.70 -1.98
C PHE A 102 29.26 3.51 -1.52
N GLU A 103 29.84 2.38 -1.85
CA GLU A 103 31.25 2.09 -1.53
C GLU A 103 32.22 3.07 -2.21
N SER A 104 31.90 3.48 -3.44
CA SER A 104 32.67 4.43 -4.25
C SER A 104 31.74 5.36 -5.03
N ASP A 105 32.29 6.47 -5.55
CA ASP A 105 31.60 7.35 -6.48
C ASP A 105 31.15 6.55 -7.71
N ARG A 106 29.85 6.61 -8.00
CA ARG A 106 29.28 5.99 -9.19
C ARG A 106 28.18 6.87 -9.78
N GLU A 107 27.84 6.63 -11.03
CA GLU A 107 26.70 7.27 -11.68
C GLU A 107 25.40 6.76 -11.06
N ILE A 108 24.53 7.70 -10.71
CA ILE A 108 23.23 7.43 -10.09
C ILE A 108 22.21 7.11 -11.19
N THR A 109 21.61 5.95 -11.10
CA THR A 109 20.58 5.49 -12.02
C THR A 109 19.18 5.83 -11.50
N GLN A 110 18.19 5.73 -12.38
CA GLN A 110 16.77 5.85 -11.99
C GLN A 110 16.38 4.81 -10.93
N GLU A 111 16.95 3.60 -11.01
CA GLU A 111 16.73 2.52 -10.04
C GLU A 111 17.27 2.87 -8.64
N ASP A 112 18.39 3.60 -8.55
CA ASP A 112 18.93 4.08 -7.28
C ASP A 112 18.03 5.14 -6.64
N VAL A 113 17.52 6.07 -7.44
CA VAL A 113 16.57 7.10 -6.98
C VAL A 113 15.27 6.43 -6.50
N TYR A 114 14.79 5.43 -7.23
CA TYR A 114 13.62 4.66 -6.84
C TYR A 114 13.84 3.92 -5.52
N SER A 115 14.96 3.18 -5.38
CA SER A 115 15.32 2.46 -4.15
C SER A 115 15.44 3.39 -2.95
N LEU A 116 16.03 4.58 -3.14
CA LEU A 116 16.13 5.61 -2.10
C LEU A 116 14.74 6.07 -1.64
N CYS A 117 13.82 6.33 -2.58
CA CYS A 117 12.45 6.72 -2.25
C CYS A 117 11.70 5.60 -1.53
N THR A 118 11.89 4.34 -1.95
CA THR A 118 11.28 3.17 -1.30
C THR A 118 11.75 3.03 0.16
N MET A 119 13.05 3.15 0.41
CA MET A 119 13.59 3.20 1.78
C MET A 119 12.97 4.32 2.61
N GLY A 120 12.71 5.48 1.98
CA GLY A 120 12.03 6.60 2.62
C GLY A 120 10.58 6.27 3.00
N VAL A 121 9.84 5.61 2.11
CA VAL A 121 8.46 5.16 2.37
C VAL A 121 8.41 4.13 3.49
N GLU A 122 9.32 3.15 3.49
CA GLU A 122 9.44 2.16 4.57
C GLU A 122 9.69 2.82 5.93
N LYS A 123 10.66 3.75 5.99
CA LYS A 123 10.95 4.49 7.21
C LYS A 123 9.77 5.35 7.66
N ALA A 124 9.09 6.01 6.74
CA ALA A 124 7.88 6.78 7.05
C ALA A 124 6.77 5.89 7.63
N TYR A 125 6.63 4.67 7.13
CA TYR A 125 5.68 3.70 7.63
C TYR A 125 6.02 3.24 9.05
N GLU A 126 7.29 2.96 9.34
CA GLU A 126 7.76 2.64 10.69
C GLU A 126 7.52 3.81 11.68
N GLU A 127 7.86 5.05 11.28
CA GLU A 127 7.63 6.24 12.10
C GLU A 127 6.13 6.46 12.34
N PHE A 128 5.29 6.22 11.32
CA PHE A 128 3.85 6.26 11.44
C PHE A 128 3.32 5.22 12.43
N GLN A 129 3.72 3.95 12.30
CA GLN A 129 3.29 2.88 13.21
C GLN A 129 3.69 3.17 14.66
N ASN A 130 4.89 3.69 14.90
CA ASN A 130 5.36 4.03 16.24
C ASN A 130 4.59 5.21 16.88
N SER A 131 4.04 6.09 16.07
CA SER A 131 3.26 7.27 16.52
C SER A 131 1.75 7.00 16.57
N ASN A 132 1.27 5.97 15.88
CA ASN A 132 -0.14 5.64 15.80
C ASN A 132 -0.60 4.91 17.09
N THR A 133 -1.55 5.51 17.79
CA THR A 133 -2.14 4.93 19.00
C THR A 133 -3.29 3.96 18.71
N ASP A 134 -3.76 3.93 17.47
CA ASP A 134 -4.86 3.07 17.02
C ASP A 134 -4.28 1.80 16.40
N THR A 135 -4.11 0.76 17.21
CA THR A 135 -3.44 -0.50 16.84
C THR A 135 -4.32 -1.44 16.00
N ASP A 136 -5.63 -1.18 15.94
CA ASP A 136 -6.58 -2.08 15.27
C ASP A 136 -6.81 -1.72 13.79
N MET A 137 -6.45 -0.51 13.36
CA MET A 137 -6.56 -0.06 11.98
C MET A 137 -5.27 -0.31 11.20
N LYS A 138 -5.38 -0.98 10.07
CA LYS A 138 -4.30 -1.07 9.08
C LYS A 138 -4.32 0.17 8.19
N PHE A 139 -3.14 0.60 7.78
CA PHE A 139 -2.99 1.74 6.89
C PHE A 139 -2.14 1.36 5.68
N TYR A 140 -2.49 1.91 4.54
CA TYR A 140 -1.72 1.78 3.31
C TYR A 140 -1.06 3.11 2.94
N CYS A 141 0.18 3.06 2.48
CA CYS A 141 0.79 4.19 1.79
C CYS A 141 0.10 4.35 0.43
N VAL A 142 -0.65 5.42 0.26
CA VAL A 142 -1.40 5.71 -0.98
C VAL A 142 -0.64 6.63 -1.93
N GLY A 143 0.49 7.16 -1.49
CA GLY A 143 1.38 7.96 -2.31
C GLY A 143 2.50 8.59 -1.50
N TYR A 144 3.54 8.99 -2.22
CA TYR A 144 4.62 9.79 -1.65
C TYR A 144 5.07 10.88 -2.63
N THR A 145 5.72 11.89 -2.09
CA THR A 145 6.32 12.96 -2.88
C THR A 145 7.72 13.23 -2.35
N ALA A 146 8.74 13.10 -3.21
CA ALA A 146 10.09 13.57 -2.87
C ALA A 146 10.09 15.10 -2.83
N MET A 147 10.34 15.66 -1.66
CA MET A 147 10.38 17.10 -1.45
C MET A 147 11.73 17.68 -1.87
N ARG A 148 12.81 17.02 -1.50
CA ARG A 148 14.19 17.44 -1.81
C ARG A 148 15.08 16.25 -1.97
N TYR A 149 15.95 16.30 -2.95
CA TYR A 149 17.06 15.38 -3.10
C TYR A 149 18.37 16.02 -2.64
N TYR A 150 19.29 15.19 -2.16
CA TYR A 150 20.63 15.63 -1.77
C TYR A 150 21.66 14.70 -2.39
N MET A 151 22.77 15.30 -2.85
CA MET A 151 23.92 14.61 -3.38
C MET A 151 25.17 15.07 -2.63
N ASN A 152 25.86 14.15 -1.95
CA ASN A 152 27.02 14.46 -1.12
C ASN A 152 26.77 15.63 -0.13
N GLY A 153 25.53 15.72 0.43
CA GLY A 153 25.11 16.78 1.36
C GLY A 153 24.60 18.08 0.72
N TYR A 154 24.63 18.20 -0.60
CA TYR A 154 24.12 19.38 -1.31
C TYR A 154 22.74 19.09 -1.92
N GLN A 155 21.82 20.05 -1.76
CA GLN A 155 20.48 19.95 -2.36
C GLN A 155 20.56 19.96 -3.88
N MET A 156 19.83 19.04 -4.51
CA MET A 156 19.75 18.87 -5.96
C MET A 156 18.30 18.80 -6.44
N GLY A 157 18.05 19.22 -7.66
CA GLY A 157 16.72 19.06 -8.29
C GLY A 157 16.48 17.66 -8.85
N ASN A 158 17.54 16.94 -9.23
CA ASN A 158 17.52 15.59 -9.73
C ASN A 158 18.85 14.90 -9.40
N LEU A 159 18.83 13.60 -9.13
CA LEU A 159 20.02 12.80 -8.86
C LEU A 159 20.49 11.99 -10.07
N GLU A 160 19.57 11.62 -10.97
CA GLU A 160 19.84 10.74 -12.11
C GLU A 160 20.92 11.32 -13.04
N GLY A 161 21.86 10.47 -13.46
CA GLY A 161 22.96 10.82 -14.35
C GLY A 161 24.14 11.56 -13.67
N HIS A 162 24.01 11.91 -12.40
CA HIS A 162 25.11 12.51 -11.63
C HIS A 162 25.98 11.44 -10.96
N LYS A 163 27.24 11.75 -10.67
CA LYS A 163 28.13 10.89 -9.90
C LYS A 163 28.15 11.30 -8.44
N ALA A 164 27.86 10.33 -7.57
CA ALA A 164 27.87 10.55 -6.14
C ALA A 164 28.29 9.31 -5.36
N LYS A 165 28.83 9.55 -4.17
CA LYS A 165 29.05 8.53 -3.15
C LYS A 165 27.90 8.45 -2.16
N ASN A 166 27.20 9.57 -1.95
CA ASN A 166 26.11 9.68 -0.99
C ASN A 166 24.92 10.37 -1.65
N ILE A 167 23.74 9.77 -1.50
CA ILE A 167 22.47 10.35 -1.94
C ILE A 167 21.47 10.32 -0.80
N ALA A 168 20.60 11.35 -0.74
CA ALA A 168 19.54 11.39 0.26
C ALA A 168 18.28 12.03 -0.30
N VAL A 169 17.17 11.80 0.38
CA VAL A 169 15.87 12.38 0.05
C VAL A 169 15.09 12.77 1.30
N ASP A 170 14.52 13.98 1.29
CA ASP A 170 13.38 14.33 2.12
C ASP A 170 12.12 13.95 1.35
N LEU A 171 11.25 13.13 1.93
CA LEU A 171 9.98 12.78 1.32
C LEU A 171 8.83 12.90 2.30
N ILE A 172 7.64 13.18 1.75
CA ILE A 172 6.37 13.07 2.44
C ILE A 172 5.64 11.84 1.93
N ALA A 173 5.31 10.94 2.85
CA ALA A 173 4.48 9.77 2.56
C ALA A 173 3.08 9.97 3.15
N THR A 174 2.07 9.50 2.45
CA THR A 174 0.66 9.65 2.81
C THR A 174 0.01 8.29 3.00
N PHE A 175 -0.67 8.15 4.11
CA PHE A 175 -1.32 6.92 4.53
C PHE A 175 -2.83 7.11 4.66
N LEU A 176 -3.59 6.10 4.23
CA LEU A 176 -5.03 5.98 4.42
C LEU A 176 -5.35 4.63 5.07
N PRO A 177 -6.42 4.56 5.87
CA PRO A 177 -6.93 3.29 6.37
C PRO A 177 -7.30 2.33 5.23
N ASP A 178 -7.14 1.04 5.47
CA ASP A 178 -7.44 -0.01 4.49
C ASP A 178 -8.91 -0.03 4.07
N ASP A 179 -9.84 0.18 5.00
CA ASP A 179 -11.27 0.23 4.74
C ASP A 179 -11.66 1.31 3.71
N VAL A 180 -11.02 2.48 3.76
CA VAL A 180 -11.25 3.57 2.79
C VAL A 180 -10.79 3.15 1.40
N VAL A 181 -9.59 2.59 1.31
CA VAL A 181 -9.01 2.15 0.04
C VAL A 181 -9.82 0.98 -0.54
N ASP A 182 -10.12 -0.02 0.29
CA ASP A 182 -10.89 -1.20 -0.12
C ASP A 182 -12.31 -0.83 -0.56
N GLY A 183 -12.94 0.13 0.11
CA GLY A 183 -14.25 0.66 -0.29
C GLY A 183 -14.23 1.25 -1.70
N LEU A 184 -13.21 2.07 -2.04
CA LEU A 184 -13.03 2.65 -3.37
C LEU A 184 -12.82 1.56 -4.43
N TYR A 185 -11.90 0.62 -4.17
CA TYR A 185 -11.61 -0.46 -5.11
C TYR A 185 -12.83 -1.36 -5.33
N LYS A 186 -13.56 -1.68 -4.25
CA LYS A 186 -14.76 -2.53 -4.35
C LYS A 186 -15.87 -1.86 -5.15
N ALA A 187 -16.09 -0.55 -4.98
CA ALA A 187 -17.06 0.19 -5.77
C ALA A 187 -16.70 0.20 -7.27
N VAL A 188 -15.42 0.38 -7.59
CA VAL A 188 -14.88 0.32 -8.97
C VAL A 188 -15.03 -1.09 -9.56
N GLU A 189 -14.71 -2.13 -8.80
CA GLU A 189 -14.84 -3.53 -9.22
C GLU A 189 -16.30 -3.91 -9.53
N LEU A 190 -17.27 -3.42 -8.74
CA LEU A 190 -18.70 -3.64 -8.99
C LEU A 190 -19.16 -3.06 -10.35
N ALA A 191 -18.48 -2.03 -10.86
CA ALA A 191 -18.72 -1.47 -12.18
C ALA A 191 -17.96 -2.22 -13.30
N GLY A 192 -17.29 -3.34 -13.01
CA GLY A 192 -16.49 -4.11 -13.95
C GLY A 192 -15.25 -3.36 -14.43
N LEU A 193 -14.64 -2.54 -13.56
CA LEU A 193 -13.43 -1.77 -13.83
C LEU A 193 -12.28 -2.25 -12.96
N HIS A 194 -11.05 -2.10 -13.46
CA HIS A 194 -9.82 -2.32 -12.71
C HIS A 194 -9.12 -0.98 -12.47
N VAL A 195 -8.61 -0.77 -11.25
CA VAL A 195 -7.87 0.46 -10.93
C VAL A 195 -6.48 0.40 -11.54
N ALA A 196 -6.22 1.26 -12.54
CA ALA A 196 -4.92 1.41 -13.18
C ALA A 196 -3.99 2.35 -12.39
N ASN A 197 -4.53 3.34 -11.69
CA ASN A 197 -3.76 4.25 -10.86
C ASN A 197 -4.64 4.80 -9.72
N LEU A 198 -4.07 4.87 -8.52
CA LEU A 198 -4.64 5.57 -7.38
C LEU A 198 -3.76 6.77 -7.05
N THR A 199 -4.33 7.95 -7.04
CA THR A 199 -3.68 9.19 -6.61
C THR A 199 -4.40 9.81 -5.41
N LEU A 200 -3.93 10.95 -4.94
CA LEU A 200 -4.64 11.78 -3.97
C LEU A 200 -5.32 12.94 -4.67
N GLU A 201 -6.54 13.28 -4.27
CA GLU A 201 -7.26 14.42 -4.86
C GLU A 201 -6.45 15.72 -4.89
N PRO A 202 -5.78 16.13 -3.78
CA PRO A 202 -4.95 17.32 -3.83
C PRO A 202 -3.75 17.23 -4.79
N ILE A 203 -3.17 16.04 -5.00
CA ILE A 203 -2.11 15.84 -6.00
C ILE A 203 -2.69 15.99 -7.41
N ALA A 204 -3.84 15.38 -7.66
CA ALA A 204 -4.54 15.50 -8.94
C ALA A 204 -4.88 16.95 -9.26
N ALA A 205 -5.49 17.66 -8.32
CA ALA A 205 -5.88 19.05 -8.49
C ALA A 205 -4.69 19.98 -8.80
N ILE A 206 -3.54 19.79 -8.14
CA ILE A 206 -2.31 20.57 -8.39
C ILE A 206 -1.79 20.41 -9.82
N GLN A 207 -1.93 19.22 -10.42
CA GLN A 207 -1.45 18.99 -11.79
C GLN A 207 -2.08 19.96 -12.80
N VAL A 208 -3.32 20.37 -12.55
CA VAL A 208 -4.06 21.31 -13.41
C VAL A 208 -4.01 22.74 -12.87
N ALA A 209 -4.32 22.92 -11.56
CA ALA A 209 -4.54 24.23 -10.98
C ALA A 209 -3.26 25.05 -10.81
N ILE A 210 -2.12 24.43 -10.53
CA ILE A 210 -0.86 25.11 -10.30
C ILE A 210 0.16 24.71 -11.36
N PRO A 211 0.35 25.52 -12.42
CA PRO A 211 1.41 25.31 -13.40
C PRO A 211 2.80 25.20 -12.74
N GLU A 212 3.67 24.33 -13.25
CA GLU A 212 4.98 24.02 -12.66
C GLU A 212 5.81 25.28 -12.31
N LYS A 213 5.79 26.30 -13.18
CA LYS A 213 6.48 27.58 -12.96
C LYS A 213 6.04 28.31 -11.68
N PHE A 214 4.84 28.06 -11.19
CA PHE A 214 4.33 28.68 -9.98
C PHE A 214 4.50 27.81 -8.73
N ARG A 215 4.80 26.52 -8.88
CA ARG A 215 5.04 25.62 -7.74
C ARG A 215 6.29 26.00 -6.92
N MET A 216 7.19 26.82 -7.49
CA MET A 216 8.32 27.41 -6.75
C MET A 216 7.86 28.40 -5.67
N LEU A 217 6.65 28.94 -5.79
CA LEU A 217 6.08 29.87 -4.82
C LEU A 217 5.43 29.11 -3.66
N ASN A 218 5.41 29.76 -2.50
CA ASN A 218 4.66 29.26 -1.34
C ASN A 218 3.17 29.54 -1.54
N MET A 219 2.42 28.56 -2.03
CA MET A 219 1.01 28.69 -2.39
C MET A 219 0.18 27.59 -1.75
N ALA A 220 -1.09 27.89 -1.48
CA ALA A 220 -2.08 26.88 -1.14
C ALA A 220 -3.02 26.61 -2.33
N LEU A 221 -3.40 25.37 -2.49
CA LEU A 221 -4.56 24.95 -3.26
C LEU A 221 -5.62 24.45 -2.29
N VAL A 222 -6.83 24.92 -2.43
CA VAL A 222 -7.98 24.51 -1.63
C VAL A 222 -9.05 23.97 -2.60
N ASP A 223 -9.31 22.68 -2.54
CA ASP A 223 -10.41 22.04 -3.27
C ASP A 223 -11.61 21.93 -2.34
N VAL A 224 -12.62 22.77 -2.58
CA VAL A 224 -13.83 22.82 -1.78
C VAL A 224 -14.92 22.02 -2.50
N GLY A 225 -15.04 20.77 -2.10
CA GLY A 225 -16.03 19.84 -2.64
C GLY A 225 -17.44 20.05 -2.07
N ALA A 226 -18.20 18.96 -1.99
CA ALA A 226 -19.49 18.91 -1.33
C ALA A 226 -19.34 18.63 0.17
N GLY A 227 -18.63 17.57 0.55
CA GLY A 227 -18.46 17.14 1.94
C GLY A 227 -17.12 17.55 2.56
N THR A 228 -16.05 17.68 1.77
CA THR A 228 -14.68 17.95 2.23
C THR A 228 -14.09 19.17 1.56
N SER A 229 -13.13 19.81 2.27
CA SER A 229 -12.22 20.81 1.72
C SER A 229 -10.79 20.31 1.86
N ASP A 230 -10.16 19.99 0.74
CA ASP A 230 -8.80 19.46 0.68
C ASP A 230 -7.80 20.58 0.44
N ILE A 231 -6.73 20.58 1.25
CA ILE A 231 -5.74 21.65 1.25
C ILE A 231 -4.37 21.06 0.94
N SER A 232 -3.65 21.70 0.04
CA SER A 232 -2.25 21.36 -0.24
C SER A 232 -1.39 22.61 -0.31
N ILE A 233 -0.17 22.51 0.21
CA ILE A 233 0.81 23.59 0.19
C ILE A 233 1.93 23.23 -0.78
N THR A 234 2.24 24.16 -1.72
CA THR A 234 3.39 24.03 -2.61
C THR A 234 4.48 25.03 -2.21
N LYS A 235 5.71 24.60 -2.28
CA LYS A 235 6.89 25.43 -2.02
C LYS A 235 8.12 24.81 -2.67
N GLU A 236 9.01 25.63 -3.23
CA GLU A 236 10.28 25.15 -3.81
C GLU A 236 10.11 24.09 -4.92
N GLY A 237 9.00 24.19 -5.66
CA GLY A 237 8.72 23.30 -6.80
C GLY A 237 7.94 22.03 -6.46
N THR A 238 7.71 21.77 -5.17
CA THR A 238 7.09 20.53 -4.70
C THR A 238 5.92 20.79 -3.73
N ILE A 239 5.18 19.74 -3.41
CA ILE A 239 4.16 19.77 -2.36
C ILE A 239 4.87 19.50 -1.03
N THR A 240 4.60 20.34 -0.04
CA THR A 240 5.25 20.26 1.27
C THR A 240 4.30 19.85 2.39
N ALA A 241 3.00 19.97 2.20
CA ALA A 241 2.01 19.55 3.18
C ALA A 241 0.64 19.30 2.55
N TYR A 242 -0.15 18.43 3.19
CA TYR A 242 -1.55 18.16 2.90
C TYR A 242 -2.39 18.30 4.16
N GLY A 243 -3.63 18.74 4.02
CA GLY A 243 -4.62 18.76 5.07
C GLY A 243 -6.03 18.62 4.49
N MET A 244 -6.98 18.27 5.34
CA MET A 244 -8.38 18.15 4.95
C MET A 244 -9.29 18.60 6.09
N ILE A 245 -10.37 19.24 5.73
CA ILE A 245 -11.41 19.70 6.65
C ILE A 245 -12.73 19.03 6.23
N PRO A 246 -13.47 18.36 7.14
CA PRO A 246 -14.74 17.71 6.83
C PRO A 246 -15.90 18.72 6.83
N VAL A 247 -15.72 19.84 6.16
CA VAL A 247 -16.71 20.92 5.99
C VAL A 247 -16.55 21.51 4.60
N ALA A 248 -17.62 21.56 3.84
CA ALA A 248 -17.62 22.07 2.48
C ALA A 248 -19.03 22.51 2.03
N GLY A 249 -19.36 22.38 0.76
CA GLY A 249 -20.59 22.91 0.18
C GLY A 249 -21.90 22.39 0.77
N ASP A 250 -21.92 21.20 1.37
CA ASP A 250 -23.11 20.58 1.93
C ASP A 250 -23.54 21.24 3.24
N SER A 251 -22.60 21.75 4.04
CA SER A 251 -22.94 22.50 5.25
C SER A 251 -23.75 23.76 4.93
N LEU A 252 -23.46 24.40 3.80
CA LEU A 252 -24.26 25.54 3.30
C LEU A 252 -25.65 25.09 2.84
N THR A 253 -25.75 23.94 2.19
CA THR A 253 -27.01 23.39 1.71
C THR A 253 -27.92 23.00 2.87
N ASP A 254 -27.36 22.38 3.93
CA ASP A 254 -28.11 21.98 5.13
C ASP A 254 -28.78 23.19 5.84
N ILE A 255 -28.14 24.36 5.83
CA ILE A 255 -28.76 25.60 6.36
C ILE A 255 -30.02 25.96 5.56
N LEU A 256 -29.94 25.85 4.24
CA LEU A 256 -31.09 26.15 3.38
C LEU A 256 -32.20 25.10 3.49
N VAL A 257 -31.86 23.83 3.67
CA VAL A 257 -32.82 22.76 3.98
C VAL A 257 -33.68 23.15 5.19
N GLN A 258 -33.01 23.57 6.26
CA GLN A 258 -33.68 23.94 7.52
C GLN A 258 -34.48 25.23 7.42
N HIS A 259 -33.94 26.25 6.73
CA HIS A 259 -34.55 27.54 6.65
C HIS A 259 -35.73 27.56 5.67
N CYS A 260 -35.56 26.98 4.47
CA CYS A 260 -36.57 26.98 3.42
C CYS A 260 -37.56 25.81 3.57
N LEU A 261 -37.33 24.88 4.49
CA LEU A 261 -38.14 23.66 4.67
C LEU A 261 -38.30 22.89 3.36
N VAL A 262 -37.17 22.55 2.73
CA VAL A 262 -37.12 21.86 1.44
C VAL A 262 -36.27 20.62 1.51
N GLU A 263 -36.40 19.73 0.54
CA GLU A 263 -35.47 18.63 0.35
C GLU A 263 -34.07 19.14 -0.03
N PHE A 264 -33.04 18.32 0.23
CA PHE A 264 -31.67 18.71 0.01
C PHE A 264 -31.36 19.14 -1.43
N GLU A 265 -31.92 18.45 -2.41
CA GLU A 265 -31.73 18.78 -3.83
C GLU A 265 -32.31 20.16 -4.18
N VAL A 266 -33.47 20.49 -3.63
CA VAL A 266 -34.11 21.81 -3.83
C VAL A 266 -33.25 22.90 -3.17
N ALA A 267 -32.77 22.67 -1.94
CA ALA A 267 -31.86 23.59 -1.25
C ALA A 267 -30.58 23.84 -2.06
N GLU A 268 -29.99 22.77 -2.63
CA GLU A 268 -28.82 22.89 -3.49
C GLU A 268 -29.10 23.71 -4.76
N GLN A 269 -30.29 23.56 -5.36
CA GLN A 269 -30.69 24.39 -6.49
C GLN A 269 -30.85 25.85 -6.08
N ILE A 270 -31.42 26.15 -4.91
CA ILE A 270 -31.51 27.50 -4.35
C ILE A 270 -30.09 28.09 -4.22
N LYS A 271 -29.16 27.35 -3.60
CA LYS A 271 -27.76 27.75 -3.44
C LYS A 271 -27.08 28.03 -4.78
N ARG A 272 -27.26 27.20 -5.78
CA ARG A 272 -26.68 27.40 -7.11
C ARG A 272 -27.30 28.62 -7.84
N LYS A 273 -28.62 28.79 -7.75
CA LYS A 273 -29.35 29.88 -8.41
C LYS A 273 -29.05 31.26 -7.83
N CYS A 274 -28.72 31.38 -6.53
CA CYS A 274 -28.38 32.65 -5.90
C CYS A 274 -27.19 33.37 -6.54
N ARG A 275 -26.36 32.67 -7.32
CA ARG A 275 -25.24 33.25 -8.07
C ARG A 275 -25.66 33.95 -9.37
N THR A 276 -26.80 33.61 -9.93
CA THR A 276 -27.22 34.04 -11.27
C THR A 276 -28.59 34.67 -11.32
N GLN A 277 -29.40 34.50 -10.29
CA GLN A 277 -30.78 34.99 -10.22
C GLN A 277 -30.94 35.90 -9.00
N GLU A 278 -31.66 37.00 -9.14
CA GLU A 278 -31.96 37.92 -8.04
C GLU A 278 -33.04 37.38 -7.11
N THR A 279 -34.01 36.65 -7.66
CA THR A 279 -35.10 36.02 -6.94
C THR A 279 -35.23 34.57 -7.39
N ILE A 280 -35.36 33.65 -6.42
CA ILE A 280 -35.39 32.22 -6.63
C ILE A 280 -36.76 31.71 -6.22
N GLU A 281 -37.43 31.02 -7.14
CA GLU A 281 -38.69 30.34 -6.89
C GLU A 281 -38.43 28.88 -6.56
N TYR A 282 -39.15 28.34 -5.56
CA TYR A 282 -39.06 26.95 -5.13
C TYR A 282 -40.38 26.47 -4.50
N GLU A 283 -40.56 25.18 -4.35
CA GLU A 283 -41.66 24.58 -3.59
C GLU A 283 -41.11 24.03 -2.26
N ASP A 284 -41.81 24.33 -1.15
CA ASP A 284 -41.46 23.77 0.15
C ASP A 284 -41.97 22.31 0.30
N ILE A 285 -41.65 21.65 1.40
CA ILE A 285 -42.05 20.25 1.66
C ILE A 285 -43.59 20.06 1.71
N MET A 286 -44.37 21.14 1.78
CA MET A 286 -45.82 21.09 1.75
C MET A 286 -46.37 21.28 0.32
N GLY A 287 -45.49 21.45 -0.69
CA GLY A 287 -45.87 21.75 -2.06
C GLY A 287 -46.36 23.17 -2.26
N LEU A 288 -46.01 24.10 -1.35
CA LEU A 288 -46.40 25.49 -1.45
C LEU A 288 -45.33 26.29 -2.21
N PRO A 289 -45.72 27.09 -3.23
CA PRO A 289 -44.77 27.93 -3.94
C PRO A 289 -44.24 29.04 -3.02
N GLN A 290 -42.95 29.16 -2.96
CA GLN A 290 -42.21 30.13 -2.16
C GLN A 290 -41.22 30.91 -3.05
N THR A 291 -40.79 32.06 -2.56
CA THR A 291 -39.75 32.88 -3.21
C THR A 291 -38.78 33.39 -2.17
N ILE A 292 -37.49 33.38 -2.50
CA ILE A 292 -36.43 33.95 -1.68
C ILE A 292 -35.51 34.82 -2.54
N LYS A 293 -35.02 35.93 -1.99
CA LYS A 293 -34.03 36.75 -2.69
C LYS A 293 -32.62 36.19 -2.53
N ALA A 294 -31.80 36.33 -3.54
CA ALA A 294 -30.40 35.93 -3.48
C ALA A 294 -29.64 36.60 -2.32
N SER A 295 -29.93 37.86 -2.00
CA SER A 295 -29.35 38.55 -0.84
C SER A 295 -29.72 37.90 0.48
N GLU A 296 -30.94 37.42 0.65
CA GLU A 296 -31.41 36.73 1.85
C GLU A 296 -30.70 35.36 1.98
N VAL A 297 -30.53 34.65 0.87
CA VAL A 297 -29.77 33.39 0.84
C VAL A 297 -28.34 33.64 1.29
N LEU A 298 -27.68 34.67 0.75
CA LEU A 298 -26.29 34.99 1.12
C LEU A 298 -26.14 35.42 2.58
N GLU A 299 -27.09 36.20 3.12
CA GLU A 299 -27.13 36.58 4.55
C GLU A 299 -27.27 35.35 5.46
N LEU A 300 -28.10 34.37 5.06
CA LEU A 300 -28.25 33.11 5.81
C LEU A 300 -26.99 32.26 5.78
N LEU A 301 -26.28 32.24 4.67
CA LEU A 301 -25.04 31.44 4.49
C LEU A 301 -23.79 32.11 5.08
N ASP A 302 -23.84 33.44 5.29
CA ASP A 302 -22.68 34.24 5.71
C ASP A 302 -21.94 33.71 6.97
N PRO A 303 -22.63 33.33 8.07
CA PRO A 303 -21.99 32.79 9.25
C PRO A 303 -21.25 31.47 9.00
N GLU A 304 -21.77 30.62 8.12
CA GLU A 304 -21.15 29.34 7.80
C GLU A 304 -19.98 29.54 6.85
N ILE A 305 -20.06 30.45 5.89
CA ILE A 305 -18.92 30.83 5.03
C ILE A 305 -17.79 31.39 5.90
N GLU A 306 -18.11 32.19 6.92
CA GLU A 306 -17.17 32.71 7.90
C GLU A 306 -16.47 31.57 8.65
N ARG A 307 -17.24 30.58 9.13
CA ARG A 307 -16.72 29.40 9.83
C ARG A 307 -15.83 28.54 8.91
N MET A 308 -16.27 28.27 7.70
CA MET A 308 -15.52 27.49 6.71
C MET A 308 -14.18 28.16 6.38
N THR A 309 -14.20 29.45 6.07
CA THR A 309 -12.99 30.21 5.70
C THR A 309 -12.03 30.37 6.88
N GLN A 310 -12.54 30.43 8.13
CA GLN A 310 -11.70 30.42 9.32
C GLN A 310 -10.97 29.07 9.45
N LEU A 311 -11.69 27.95 9.37
CA LEU A 311 -11.09 26.62 9.43
C LEU A 311 -10.03 26.40 8.34
N VAL A 312 -10.33 26.78 7.11
CA VAL A 312 -9.38 26.69 5.99
C VAL A 312 -8.14 27.54 6.25
N SER A 313 -8.32 28.79 6.73
CA SER A 313 -7.21 29.68 7.06
C SER A 313 -6.30 29.12 8.15
N ASP A 314 -6.91 28.57 9.22
CA ASP A 314 -6.18 28.00 10.35
C ASP A 314 -5.37 26.78 9.91
N THR A 315 -5.99 25.89 9.13
CA THR A 315 -5.31 24.72 8.57
C THR A 315 -4.17 25.11 7.61
N ILE A 316 -4.38 26.11 6.73
CA ILE A 316 -3.30 26.61 5.87
C ILE A 316 -2.12 27.14 6.70
N LYS A 317 -2.38 27.91 7.76
CA LYS A 317 -1.34 28.42 8.64
C LYS A 317 -0.60 27.30 9.35
N GLU A 318 -1.33 26.36 9.95
CA GLU A 318 -0.76 25.18 10.62
C GLU A 318 0.17 24.41 9.66
N LEU A 319 -0.31 24.07 8.47
CA LEU A 319 0.46 23.35 7.45
C LEU A 319 1.67 24.15 6.90
N ASN A 320 1.66 25.47 7.03
CA ASN A 320 2.73 26.36 6.54
C ASN A 320 3.62 26.92 7.67
N GLY A 321 3.64 26.28 8.84
CA GLY A 321 4.46 26.68 9.99
C GLY A 321 4.05 28.02 10.58
N ASP A 322 2.76 28.18 10.83
CA ASP A 322 2.09 29.36 11.41
C ASP A 322 2.26 30.67 10.59
N LYS A 323 2.49 30.52 9.29
CA LYS A 323 2.67 31.66 8.37
C LYS A 323 1.63 31.63 7.25
N PRO A 324 1.17 32.78 6.77
CA PRO A 324 0.33 32.84 5.58
C PRO A 324 1.12 32.42 4.34
N VAL A 325 0.39 31.88 3.35
CA VAL A 325 0.92 31.60 2.02
C VAL A 325 0.95 32.86 1.16
N SER A 326 1.69 32.83 0.04
CA SER A 326 1.77 33.97 -0.89
C SER A 326 0.50 34.16 -1.71
N ALA A 327 -0.19 33.07 -2.04
CA ALA A 327 -1.47 33.08 -2.76
C ALA A 327 -2.23 31.78 -2.50
N VAL A 328 -3.54 31.82 -2.73
CA VAL A 328 -4.44 30.67 -2.63
C VAL A 328 -5.20 30.50 -3.94
N PHE A 329 -5.18 29.30 -4.49
CA PHE A 329 -6.07 28.91 -5.56
C PHE A 329 -7.21 28.06 -4.98
N VAL A 330 -8.42 28.40 -5.34
CA VAL A 330 -9.62 27.68 -4.91
C VAL A 330 -10.21 26.96 -6.12
N VAL A 331 -10.46 25.68 -5.98
CA VAL A 331 -11.14 24.82 -6.96
C VAL A 331 -12.33 24.12 -6.31
N GLY A 332 -13.06 23.32 -7.05
CA GLY A 332 -14.26 22.66 -6.55
C GLY A 332 -15.51 23.53 -6.54
N GLY A 333 -16.67 22.89 -6.39
CA GLY A 333 -17.98 23.56 -6.47
C GLY A 333 -18.35 24.40 -5.25
N GLY A 334 -17.92 23.94 -4.05
CA GLY A 334 -18.25 24.58 -2.78
C GLY A 334 -17.60 25.96 -2.60
N GLY A 335 -16.37 26.13 -3.14
CA GLY A 335 -15.64 27.40 -3.09
C GLY A 335 -16.19 28.50 -4.00
N MET A 336 -17.17 28.18 -4.84
CA MET A 336 -17.76 29.12 -5.79
C MET A 336 -18.86 30.01 -5.18
N VAL A 337 -19.19 29.83 -3.89
CA VAL A 337 -20.21 30.67 -3.22
C VAL A 337 -19.69 32.11 -3.09
N PRO A 338 -20.50 33.12 -3.37
CA PRO A 338 -20.11 34.53 -3.23
C PRO A 338 -19.60 34.85 -1.80
N GLY A 339 -18.53 35.61 -1.71
CA GLY A 339 -17.94 36.02 -0.44
C GLY A 339 -16.89 35.06 0.12
N TYR A 340 -16.78 33.83 -0.40
CA TYR A 340 -15.82 32.83 0.12
C TYR A 340 -14.34 33.28 -0.03
N THR A 341 -13.96 33.70 -1.23
CA THR A 341 -12.58 34.10 -1.53
C THR A 341 -12.17 35.37 -0.78
N GLU A 342 -13.06 36.33 -0.65
CA GLU A 342 -12.85 37.58 0.08
C GLU A 342 -12.60 37.31 1.57
N LYS A 343 -13.48 36.50 2.19
CA LYS A 343 -13.35 36.13 3.61
C LYS A 343 -12.08 35.31 3.87
N LEU A 344 -11.77 34.37 2.98
CA LEU A 344 -10.54 33.58 3.11
C LEU A 344 -9.28 34.48 3.03
N ALA A 345 -9.27 35.47 2.13
CA ALA A 345 -8.17 36.43 2.04
C ALA A 345 -8.02 37.25 3.32
N GLU A 346 -9.13 37.72 3.89
CA GLU A 346 -9.16 38.44 5.17
C GLU A 346 -8.61 37.59 6.32
N LYS A 347 -9.05 36.34 6.47
CA LYS A 347 -8.58 35.42 7.52
C LYS A 347 -7.09 35.08 7.40
N LEU A 348 -6.59 34.98 6.19
CA LEU A 348 -5.17 34.77 5.93
C LEU A 348 -4.32 36.04 6.08
N GLY A 349 -4.95 37.22 6.08
CA GLY A 349 -4.23 38.50 6.12
C GLY A 349 -3.48 38.80 4.82
N ILE A 350 -4.00 38.34 3.68
CA ILE A 350 -3.44 38.62 2.35
C ILE A 350 -4.42 39.44 1.49
N VAL A 351 -3.93 40.09 0.46
CA VAL A 351 -4.78 40.87 -0.43
C VAL A 351 -5.74 39.97 -1.20
N LYS A 352 -6.97 40.41 -1.41
CA LYS A 352 -8.04 39.60 -2.03
C LYS A 352 -7.68 39.07 -3.43
N GLU A 353 -6.89 39.81 -4.19
CA GLU A 353 -6.44 39.42 -5.53
C GLU A 353 -5.51 38.20 -5.52
N ARG A 354 -5.02 37.80 -4.35
CA ARG A 354 -4.17 36.60 -4.17
C ARG A 354 -4.98 35.34 -3.78
N VAL A 355 -6.29 35.48 -3.61
CA VAL A 355 -7.20 34.33 -3.43
C VAL A 355 -8.13 34.30 -4.62
N ALA A 356 -8.05 33.27 -5.44
CA ALA A 356 -8.80 33.20 -6.69
C ALA A 356 -9.35 31.82 -6.97
N ILE A 357 -10.62 31.76 -7.39
CA ILE A 357 -11.20 30.55 -7.95
C ILE A 357 -10.49 30.25 -9.27
N ARG A 358 -10.14 28.99 -9.48
CA ARG A 358 -9.45 28.53 -10.68
C ARG A 358 -10.32 27.53 -11.45
N GLY A 359 -10.42 27.74 -12.75
CA GLY A 359 -11.22 26.92 -13.67
C GLY A 359 -10.64 26.97 -15.08
N GLN A 360 -11.36 27.53 -16.02
CA GLN A 360 -10.98 27.54 -17.43
C GLN A 360 -9.59 28.16 -17.70
N GLU A 361 -9.20 29.17 -16.95
CA GLU A 361 -7.93 29.91 -17.16
C GLU A 361 -6.68 29.06 -16.83
N VAL A 362 -6.81 28.01 -15.99
CA VAL A 362 -5.71 27.08 -15.70
C VAL A 362 -5.66 25.89 -16.67
N MET A 363 -6.65 25.73 -17.51
CA MET A 363 -6.79 24.62 -18.47
C MET A 363 -6.11 24.91 -19.82
N GLN A 364 -5.08 25.78 -19.85
CA GLN A 364 -4.39 26.18 -21.10
C GLN A 364 -3.68 25.00 -21.81
N THR A 365 -3.26 24.01 -21.05
CA THR A 365 -2.64 22.78 -21.57
C THR A 365 -3.64 21.68 -21.85
N ILE A 366 -4.95 21.95 -21.69
CA ILE A 366 -6.03 21.01 -21.93
C ILE A 366 -6.72 21.38 -23.23
N THR A 367 -6.89 20.43 -24.11
CA THR A 367 -7.67 20.55 -25.35
C THR A 367 -8.93 19.74 -25.19
N PHE A 368 -10.10 20.37 -25.39
CA PHE A 368 -11.38 19.69 -25.34
C PHE A 368 -11.85 19.41 -26.77
N GLU A 369 -12.03 18.15 -27.09
CA GLU A 369 -12.55 17.69 -28.39
C GLU A 369 -14.07 17.52 -28.39
N LEU A 370 -14.72 18.05 -27.34
CA LEU A 370 -16.17 18.01 -27.11
C LEU A 370 -16.77 19.41 -27.37
N GLU A 371 -17.93 19.48 -28.02
CA GLU A 371 -18.65 20.75 -28.28
C GLU A 371 -19.15 21.40 -26.97
N ASN A 372 -19.61 20.60 -26.00
CA ASN A 372 -20.22 21.06 -24.74
C ASN A 372 -19.40 20.70 -23.50
N ALA A 373 -18.07 20.77 -23.61
CA ALA A 373 -17.18 20.47 -22.50
C ALA A 373 -17.36 21.42 -21.32
N ARG A 374 -17.47 20.86 -20.12
CA ARG A 374 -17.46 21.65 -18.90
C ARG A 374 -16.04 22.06 -18.57
N LYS A 375 -15.80 23.35 -18.30
CA LYS A 375 -14.46 23.95 -18.12
C LYS A 375 -14.37 24.78 -16.84
N ASP A 376 -15.21 24.48 -15.86
CA ASP A 376 -15.24 25.20 -14.58
C ASP A 376 -14.30 24.57 -13.54
N ALA A 377 -14.29 25.15 -12.34
CA ALA A 377 -13.46 24.70 -11.22
C ALA A 377 -13.72 23.24 -10.79
N MET A 378 -14.89 22.68 -11.09
CA MET A 378 -15.24 21.30 -10.75
C MET A 378 -14.55 20.26 -11.65
N MET A 379 -13.98 20.69 -12.79
CA MET A 379 -13.31 19.78 -13.73
C MET A 379 -11.79 19.69 -13.48
N VAL A 380 -11.26 20.46 -12.55
CA VAL A 380 -9.83 20.52 -12.25
C VAL A 380 -9.34 19.18 -11.73
N THR A 381 -9.96 18.65 -10.68
CA THR A 381 -9.58 17.38 -10.06
C THR A 381 -9.81 16.17 -10.97
N PRO A 382 -10.96 16.01 -11.66
CA PRO A 382 -11.16 14.91 -12.62
C PRO A 382 -10.14 14.86 -13.75
N ILE A 383 -9.75 16.01 -14.31
CA ILE A 383 -8.70 16.08 -15.34
C ILE A 383 -7.33 15.77 -14.73
N GLY A 384 -7.07 16.26 -13.53
CA GLY A 384 -5.84 16.01 -12.78
C GLY A 384 -5.61 14.55 -12.47
N ILE A 385 -6.68 13.78 -12.21
CA ILE A 385 -6.61 12.32 -12.02
C ILE A 385 -6.07 11.65 -13.29
N CYS A 386 -6.55 12.05 -14.47
CA CYS A 386 -6.01 11.53 -15.73
C CYS A 386 -4.53 11.91 -15.92
N LEU A 387 -4.15 13.15 -15.63
CA LEU A 387 -2.77 13.60 -15.76
C LEU A 387 -1.82 12.91 -14.79
N SER A 388 -2.28 12.58 -13.59
CA SER A 388 -1.49 11.85 -12.59
C SER A 388 -1.01 10.49 -13.10
N TYR A 389 -1.75 9.83 -13.98
CA TYR A 389 -1.36 8.58 -14.63
C TYR A 389 -0.02 8.69 -15.38
N TYR A 390 0.24 9.83 -16.01
CA TYR A 390 1.46 10.05 -16.79
C TYR A 390 2.66 10.50 -15.95
N VAL A 391 2.39 11.11 -14.79
CA VAL A 391 3.41 11.72 -13.93
C VAL A 391 3.84 10.79 -12.80
N GLN A 392 2.90 10.03 -12.25
CA GLN A 392 3.14 9.15 -11.12
C GLN A 392 3.39 7.71 -11.57
N SER A 393 4.49 7.15 -11.07
CA SER A 393 4.76 5.70 -11.17
C SER A 393 4.19 4.94 -9.95
N ASN A 394 3.20 5.51 -9.27
CA ASN A 394 2.58 4.91 -8.09
C ASN A 394 1.58 3.83 -8.49
N ASN A 395 2.08 2.79 -9.13
CA ASN A 395 1.27 1.65 -9.47
C ASN A 395 1.19 0.74 -8.24
N PHE A 396 0.00 0.56 -7.70
CA PHE A 396 -0.28 -0.57 -6.84
C PHE A 396 -0.88 -1.67 -7.70
N ILE A 397 -0.46 -2.89 -7.46
CA ILE A 397 -1.13 -4.07 -7.99
C ILE A 397 -1.82 -4.81 -6.86
N PHE A 398 -2.89 -5.51 -7.18
CA PHE A 398 -3.53 -6.45 -6.29
C PHE A 398 -3.25 -7.85 -6.78
N VAL A 399 -2.83 -8.70 -5.86
CA VAL A 399 -2.74 -10.14 -6.08
C VAL A 399 -3.59 -10.86 -5.05
N GLU A 400 -4.06 -12.05 -5.36
CA GLU A 400 -4.70 -12.94 -4.39
C GLU A 400 -3.64 -13.90 -3.85
N PHE A 401 -3.33 -13.83 -2.56
CA PHE A 401 -2.36 -14.72 -1.91
C PHE A 401 -3.10 -15.65 -0.94
N ASN A 402 -3.14 -16.94 -1.25
CA ASN A 402 -3.89 -17.96 -0.49
C ASN A 402 -5.36 -17.60 -0.23
N GLY A 403 -6.00 -16.93 -1.19
CA GLY A 403 -7.40 -16.50 -1.09
C GLY A 403 -7.61 -15.15 -0.42
N GLU A 404 -6.57 -14.52 0.08
CA GLU A 404 -6.61 -13.15 0.62
C GLU A 404 -6.08 -12.15 -0.40
N ARG A 405 -6.76 -11.01 -0.53
CA ARG A 405 -6.35 -9.94 -1.44
C ARG A 405 -5.22 -9.12 -0.83
N VAL A 406 -4.11 -9.05 -1.54
CA VAL A 406 -2.89 -8.34 -1.12
C VAL A 406 -2.63 -7.19 -2.05
N LYS A 407 -2.40 -6.02 -1.49
CA LYS A 407 -1.99 -4.83 -2.23
C LYS A 407 -0.47 -4.72 -2.18
N LEU A 408 0.16 -4.67 -3.35
CA LEU A 408 1.61 -4.52 -3.50
C LEU A 408 1.92 -3.21 -4.23
N TYR A 409 2.98 -2.55 -3.82
CA TYR A 409 3.48 -1.38 -4.55
C TYR A 409 4.29 -1.84 -5.76
N ASP A 410 3.79 -1.56 -6.97
CA ASP A 410 4.41 -2.02 -8.22
C ASP A 410 5.69 -1.24 -8.54
N ASN A 411 6.80 -1.91 -8.40
CA ASN A 411 8.12 -1.44 -8.78
C ASN A 411 8.57 -1.99 -10.16
N GLY A 412 7.66 -2.63 -10.88
CA GLY A 412 7.95 -3.31 -12.16
C GLY A 412 8.75 -4.61 -12.02
N LYS A 413 9.06 -5.06 -10.79
CA LYS A 413 9.87 -6.25 -10.49
C LYS A 413 9.31 -7.05 -9.30
N LEU A 414 8.02 -6.86 -8.97
CA LEU A 414 7.39 -7.59 -7.87
C LEU A 414 7.44 -9.09 -8.11
N SER A 415 7.71 -9.82 -7.04
CA SER A 415 7.81 -11.28 -7.02
C SER A 415 6.86 -11.89 -5.99
N VAL A 416 6.73 -13.20 -6.02
CA VAL A 416 6.02 -13.95 -4.97
C VAL A 416 6.58 -13.65 -3.59
N THR A 417 7.90 -13.41 -3.47
CA THR A 417 8.55 -13.02 -2.21
C THR A 417 7.96 -11.74 -1.64
N ASP A 418 7.73 -10.72 -2.49
CA ASP A 418 7.17 -9.44 -2.05
C ASP A 418 5.74 -9.60 -1.53
N ALA A 419 4.95 -10.44 -2.20
CA ALA A 419 3.60 -10.77 -1.75
C ALA A 419 3.61 -11.54 -0.41
N ALA A 420 4.50 -12.51 -0.26
CA ALA A 420 4.64 -13.28 0.98
C ALA A 420 5.10 -12.40 2.16
N MET A 421 6.04 -11.47 1.91
CA MET A 421 6.48 -10.49 2.92
C MET A 421 5.36 -9.56 3.35
N GLN A 422 4.58 -9.03 2.41
CA GLN A 422 3.45 -8.14 2.69
C GLN A 422 2.37 -8.83 3.53
N MET A 423 2.16 -10.14 3.30
CA MET A 423 1.27 -10.99 4.08
C MET A 423 1.86 -11.44 5.42
N GLN A 424 3.09 -11.10 5.70
CA GLN A 424 3.83 -11.62 6.85
C GLN A 424 3.80 -13.16 6.91
N PHE A 425 3.84 -13.80 5.73
CA PHE A 425 3.81 -15.24 5.63
C PHE A 425 5.04 -15.82 6.32
N PRO A 426 4.89 -16.81 7.24
CA PRO A 426 5.99 -17.30 8.06
C PRO A 426 7.13 -17.89 7.23
N ASN A 427 8.36 -17.39 7.43
CA ASN A 427 9.54 -17.85 6.68
C ASN A 427 9.80 -19.36 6.85
N ASP A 428 9.45 -19.93 7.98
CA ASP A 428 9.59 -21.37 8.27
C ASP A 428 8.58 -22.23 7.49
N GLN A 429 7.58 -21.61 6.89
CA GLN A 429 6.65 -22.26 5.97
C GLN A 429 7.04 -22.09 4.49
N LEU A 430 8.01 -21.24 4.19
CA LEU A 430 8.54 -21.07 2.83
C LEU A 430 9.73 -22.00 2.56
N PHE A 431 10.53 -22.27 3.58
CA PHE A 431 11.74 -23.04 3.44
C PHE A 431 11.68 -24.34 4.25
N PRO A 432 11.99 -25.49 3.62
CA PRO A 432 11.92 -26.78 4.30
C PRO A 432 12.94 -26.85 5.45
N ARG A 433 12.47 -27.34 6.58
CA ARG A 433 13.32 -27.54 7.76
C ARG A 433 13.74 -28.99 7.90
N LYS A 434 14.91 -29.19 8.48
CA LYS A 434 15.36 -30.53 8.87
C LYS A 434 14.63 -30.93 10.13
N GLY A 435 14.24 -32.21 10.22
CA GLY A 435 13.74 -32.80 11.43
C GLY A 435 14.73 -32.71 12.58
N GLU A 436 14.25 -32.93 13.79
CA GLU A 436 15.06 -32.86 15.00
C GLU A 436 16.32 -33.72 14.89
N ALA A 437 17.46 -33.14 15.21
CA ALA A 437 18.74 -33.87 15.24
C ALA A 437 18.87 -34.68 16.54
N LEU A 438 19.31 -35.93 16.42
CA LEU A 438 19.61 -36.83 17.54
C LEU A 438 21.02 -36.59 18.01
N LEU A 439 21.15 -36.13 19.25
CA LEU A 439 22.45 -35.93 19.95
C LEU A 439 22.63 -37.05 20.99
N PHE A 440 23.78 -37.69 20.99
CA PHE A 440 24.14 -38.74 21.94
C PHE A 440 25.67 -38.83 22.08
N THR A 441 26.17 -39.62 23.04
CA THR A 441 27.58 -39.87 23.18
C THR A 441 27.91 -41.35 22.92
N VAL A 442 29.07 -41.61 22.31
CA VAL A 442 29.61 -42.96 22.11
C VAL A 442 31.03 -42.97 22.65
N ASN A 443 31.25 -43.78 23.68
CA ASN A 443 32.55 -43.89 24.37
C ASN A 443 33.09 -42.49 24.77
N GLY A 444 32.21 -41.60 25.29
CA GLY A 444 32.56 -40.25 25.73
C GLY A 444 32.74 -39.22 24.61
N LYS A 445 32.49 -39.59 23.35
CA LYS A 445 32.54 -38.66 22.22
C LYS A 445 31.11 -38.30 21.76
N THR A 446 30.79 -37.02 21.68
CA THR A 446 29.50 -36.52 21.18
C THR A 446 29.33 -36.88 19.71
N ARG A 447 28.18 -37.38 19.36
CA ARG A 447 27.72 -37.67 18.00
C ARG A 447 26.40 -36.92 17.73
N MET A 448 26.21 -36.55 16.48
CA MET A 448 24.98 -35.94 16.01
C MET A 448 24.55 -36.61 14.70
N VAL A 449 23.32 -37.05 14.68
CA VAL A 449 22.64 -37.50 13.45
C VAL A 449 21.59 -36.47 13.11
N ARG A 450 21.60 -35.96 11.89
CA ARG A 450 20.62 -34.97 11.42
C ARG A 450 19.37 -35.67 11.00
N GLY A 451 18.21 -35.04 11.31
CA GLY A 451 16.92 -35.48 10.78
C GLY A 451 16.85 -35.34 9.25
N GLU A 452 15.84 -35.89 8.68
CA GLU A 452 15.57 -35.83 7.26
C GLU A 452 15.22 -34.38 6.83
N GLN A 453 15.41 -34.06 5.55
CA GLN A 453 15.00 -32.77 4.99
C GLN A 453 13.50 -32.81 4.75
N GLY A 454 12.79 -31.77 5.18
CA GLY A 454 11.38 -31.58 4.85
C GLY A 454 11.16 -31.30 3.36
N GLU A 455 9.92 -31.34 2.94
CA GLU A 455 9.50 -31.01 1.57
C GLU A 455 9.50 -29.48 1.39
N ALA A 456 9.91 -29.01 0.22
CA ALA A 456 9.87 -27.60 -0.14
C ALA A 456 8.42 -27.10 -0.28
N ALA A 457 8.20 -25.79 -0.04
CA ALA A 457 6.92 -25.17 -0.33
C ALA A 457 6.59 -25.31 -1.83
N VAL A 458 5.32 -25.61 -2.13
CA VAL A 458 4.83 -25.65 -3.51
C VAL A 458 4.14 -24.32 -3.79
N ILE A 459 4.67 -23.57 -4.76
CA ILE A 459 4.19 -22.27 -5.16
C ILE A 459 3.54 -22.38 -6.53
N ARG A 460 2.38 -21.76 -6.69
CA ARG A 460 1.67 -21.65 -7.97
C ARG A 460 1.19 -20.22 -8.18
N VAL A 461 1.38 -19.72 -9.39
CA VAL A 461 0.83 -18.44 -9.84
C VAL A 461 -0.15 -18.74 -10.97
N ASN A 462 -1.40 -18.35 -10.82
CA ASN A 462 -2.51 -18.61 -11.76
C ASN A 462 -2.71 -20.12 -12.09
N GLY A 463 -2.30 -21.00 -11.16
CA GLY A 463 -2.37 -22.45 -11.30
C GLY A 463 -1.11 -23.11 -11.88
N ASP A 464 -0.22 -22.35 -12.49
CA ASP A 464 1.06 -22.84 -13.01
C ASP A 464 2.12 -22.91 -11.90
N GLU A 465 3.04 -23.88 -12.00
CA GLU A 465 4.14 -24.04 -11.07
C GLU A 465 5.09 -22.83 -11.13
N ALA A 466 5.45 -22.30 -9.98
CA ALA A 466 6.22 -21.07 -9.82
C ALA A 466 7.23 -21.19 -8.67
N ASP A 467 8.10 -20.21 -8.53
CA ASP A 467 9.05 -20.08 -7.44
C ASP A 467 8.92 -18.73 -6.72
N MET A 468 9.72 -18.52 -5.67
CA MET A 468 9.74 -17.28 -4.88
C MET A 468 10.13 -16.03 -5.68
N TYR A 469 10.84 -16.21 -6.80
CA TYR A 469 11.32 -15.11 -7.65
C TYR A 469 10.44 -14.88 -8.87
N THR A 470 9.40 -15.69 -9.04
CA THR A 470 8.44 -15.55 -10.14
C THR A 470 7.78 -14.18 -10.04
N GLN A 471 7.84 -13.44 -11.13
CA GLN A 471 7.29 -12.10 -11.24
C GLN A 471 5.77 -12.14 -11.16
N VAL A 472 5.17 -11.20 -10.42
CA VAL A 472 3.73 -11.12 -10.23
C VAL A 472 3.17 -9.84 -10.82
N HIS A 473 1.96 -9.93 -11.37
CA HIS A 473 1.25 -8.85 -12.03
C HIS A 473 -0.11 -8.62 -11.38
N ASN A 474 -0.74 -7.51 -11.73
CA ASN A 474 -2.07 -7.18 -11.21
C ASN A 474 -3.10 -8.26 -11.56
N GLY A 475 -3.81 -8.74 -10.55
CA GLY A 475 -4.82 -9.78 -10.68
C GLY A 475 -4.30 -11.22 -10.56
N ASP A 476 -2.99 -11.42 -10.37
CA ASP A 476 -2.43 -12.77 -10.22
C ASP A 476 -2.92 -13.44 -8.93
N ARG A 477 -3.15 -14.74 -9.05
CA ARG A 477 -3.53 -15.61 -7.95
C ARG A 477 -2.35 -16.47 -7.52
N ILE A 478 -1.83 -16.22 -6.32
CA ILE A 478 -0.70 -16.92 -5.72
C ILE A 478 -1.23 -17.94 -4.71
N VAL A 479 -0.84 -19.18 -4.87
CA VAL A 479 -1.15 -20.25 -3.91
C VAL A 479 0.16 -20.84 -3.41
N VAL A 480 0.42 -20.71 -2.12
CA VAL A 480 1.58 -21.29 -1.45
C VAL A 480 1.11 -22.41 -0.54
N THR A 481 1.49 -23.63 -0.88
CA THR A 481 1.38 -24.78 0.03
C THR A 481 2.64 -24.76 0.91
N PRO A 482 2.51 -24.71 2.24
CA PRO A 482 3.66 -24.59 3.14
C PRO A 482 4.68 -25.73 2.99
N SER A 483 5.95 -25.41 3.19
CA SER A 483 7.00 -26.40 3.37
C SER A 483 6.78 -27.20 4.65
N THR A 484 7.37 -28.38 4.70
CA THR A 484 7.27 -29.25 5.87
C THR A 484 8.55 -29.31 6.67
N GLU A 485 8.46 -29.78 7.90
CA GLU A 485 9.61 -30.23 8.68
C GLU A 485 9.85 -31.72 8.38
N GLY A 486 11.10 -32.09 8.22
CA GLY A 486 11.47 -33.47 7.95
C GLY A 486 11.29 -34.37 9.18
N GLU A 487 11.35 -35.67 8.95
CA GLU A 487 11.28 -36.65 10.03
C GLU A 487 12.49 -36.50 10.99
N PRO A 488 12.27 -36.63 12.31
CA PRO A 488 13.35 -36.63 13.29
C PRO A 488 14.38 -37.73 13.00
N ALA A 489 15.62 -37.50 13.39
CA ALA A 489 16.67 -38.51 13.23
C ALA A 489 16.38 -39.74 14.08
N VAL A 490 16.38 -40.92 13.45
CA VAL A 490 16.25 -42.21 14.11
C VAL A 490 17.49 -43.05 13.81
N LEU A 491 18.14 -43.56 14.83
CA LEU A 491 19.30 -44.45 14.70
C LEU A 491 19.17 -45.62 15.64
N GLU A 492 19.38 -46.83 15.11
CA GLU A 492 19.48 -48.03 15.91
C GLU A 492 20.94 -48.28 16.34
N LEU A 493 21.13 -48.81 17.52
CA LEU A 493 22.46 -49.07 18.13
C LEU A 493 23.35 -49.92 17.21
N GLY A 494 22.79 -50.93 16.56
CA GLY A 494 23.51 -51.82 15.66
C GLY A 494 24.03 -51.13 14.38
N LYS A 495 23.52 -49.95 14.04
CA LYS A 495 23.98 -49.17 12.88
C LYS A 495 25.18 -48.28 13.19
N LEU A 496 25.60 -48.20 14.43
CA LEU A 496 26.85 -47.50 14.79
C LEU A 496 28.06 -48.21 14.19
N SER A 497 28.97 -47.46 13.58
CA SER A 497 30.21 -47.99 13.00
C SER A 497 31.05 -48.77 14.00
N GLU A 498 30.97 -48.37 15.26
CA GLU A 498 31.71 -49.01 16.36
C GLU A 498 31.15 -50.41 16.72
N MET A 499 29.93 -50.72 16.36
CA MET A 499 29.29 -52.04 16.54
C MET A 499 29.63 -53.02 15.40
N GLY A 500 30.20 -52.56 14.29
CA GLY A 500 30.27 -53.27 13.01
C GLY A 500 31.04 -54.59 12.98
N ASP A 501 32.13 -54.75 13.72
CA ASP A 501 32.92 -56.00 13.66
C ASP A 501 32.77 -56.81 14.96
N ALA A 502 32.37 -58.07 14.81
CA ALA A 502 32.33 -59.00 15.92
C ALA A 502 33.72 -59.28 16.49
N LEU A 503 33.81 -59.48 17.78
CA LEU A 503 35.03 -59.83 18.45
C LEU A 503 35.40 -61.29 18.13
N GLN A 504 36.64 -61.53 17.65
CA GLN A 504 37.13 -62.88 17.36
C GLN A 504 37.91 -63.38 18.56
N VAL A 505 37.47 -64.47 19.13
CA VAL A 505 38.11 -65.13 20.24
C VAL A 505 38.39 -66.61 19.89
N TYR A 506 39.41 -67.21 20.48
CA TYR A 506 39.68 -68.60 20.34
C TYR A 506 39.35 -69.31 21.65
N VAL A 507 38.45 -70.27 21.58
CA VAL A 507 38.10 -71.11 22.74
C VAL A 507 38.40 -72.56 22.39
N ASN A 508 39.26 -73.19 23.17
CA ASN A 508 39.74 -74.54 22.93
C ASN A 508 40.27 -74.80 21.50
N GLY A 509 40.98 -73.79 20.92
CA GLY A 509 41.52 -73.85 19.57
C GLY A 509 40.51 -73.56 18.42
N LYS A 510 39.25 -73.30 18.71
CA LYS A 510 38.22 -72.92 17.73
C LYS A 510 38.00 -71.44 17.75
N GLN A 511 38.04 -70.85 16.57
CA GLN A 511 37.69 -69.43 16.40
C GLN A 511 36.17 -69.25 16.58
N ILE A 512 35.77 -68.30 17.39
CA ILE A 512 34.39 -67.95 17.71
C ILE A 512 34.25 -66.46 17.53
N SER A 513 33.14 -66.07 16.89
CA SER A 513 32.74 -64.70 16.66
C SER A 513 31.72 -64.28 17.71
N LEU A 514 32.04 -63.33 18.55
CA LEU A 514 31.17 -62.78 19.58
C LEU A 514 30.65 -61.41 19.16
N PRO A 515 29.33 -61.16 19.21
CA PRO A 515 28.76 -59.85 18.88
C PRO A 515 29.25 -58.83 19.92
N LYS A 516 29.58 -57.60 19.47
CA LYS A 516 29.81 -56.50 20.40
C LYS A 516 28.54 -56.18 21.19
N THR A 517 28.72 -55.79 22.44
CA THR A 517 27.60 -55.37 23.31
C THR A 517 27.78 -53.93 23.70
N ALA A 518 26.70 -53.23 23.94
CA ALA A 518 26.71 -51.85 24.38
C ALA A 518 25.88 -51.66 25.65
N GLU A 519 26.33 -50.72 26.47
CA GLU A 519 25.57 -50.20 27.60
C GLU A 519 25.12 -48.80 27.26
N VAL A 520 23.79 -48.55 27.37
CA VAL A 520 23.16 -47.25 27.19
C VAL A 520 22.69 -46.76 28.54
N ASN A 521 23.21 -45.63 28.98
CA ASN A 521 22.89 -45.05 30.31
C ASN A 521 23.11 -46.03 31.46
N GLY A 522 24.09 -46.94 31.32
CA GLY A 522 24.43 -47.96 32.32
C GLY A 522 23.61 -49.25 32.23
N HIS A 523 22.72 -49.42 31.29
CA HIS A 523 21.92 -50.60 31.04
C HIS A 523 22.36 -51.29 29.74
N ARG A 524 22.41 -52.60 29.76
CA ARG A 524 22.81 -53.39 28.59
C ARG A 524 21.64 -53.44 27.59
N GLU A 525 21.90 -52.98 26.36
CA GLU A 525 20.93 -52.93 25.29
C GLU A 525 21.34 -53.80 24.10
N ASN A 526 20.38 -54.21 23.28
CA ASN A 526 20.60 -54.99 22.08
C ASN A 526 20.79 -54.09 20.86
N GLU A 527 21.18 -54.69 19.73
CA GLU A 527 21.46 -53.97 18.48
C GLU A 527 20.25 -53.23 17.89
N PHE A 528 19.01 -53.61 18.25
CA PHE A 528 17.75 -52.98 17.80
C PHE A 528 17.29 -51.83 18.68
N TYR A 529 18.06 -51.51 19.74
CA TYR A 529 17.76 -50.39 20.60
C TYR A 529 17.77 -49.08 19.78
N ARG A 530 16.72 -48.32 19.85
CA ARG A 530 16.64 -46.97 19.24
C ARG A 530 17.27 -45.96 20.17
N ILE A 531 18.37 -45.38 19.71
CA ILE A 531 19.11 -44.38 20.46
C ILE A 531 18.23 -43.15 20.72
N GLY A 532 18.12 -42.76 21.97
CA GLY A 532 17.38 -41.58 22.42
C GLY A 532 18.26 -40.34 22.52
N GLN A 533 17.59 -39.19 22.68
CA GLN A 533 18.27 -37.90 22.87
C GLN A 533 19.09 -37.91 24.17
N ASN A 534 20.37 -37.55 24.06
CA ASN A 534 21.36 -37.51 25.14
C ASN A 534 21.74 -38.87 25.73
N ASP A 535 21.53 -39.97 25.03
CA ASP A 535 22.01 -41.28 25.48
C ASP A 535 23.55 -41.30 25.59
N ASP A 536 24.04 -41.88 26.69
CA ASP A 536 25.48 -42.20 26.88
C ASP A 536 25.71 -43.67 26.57
N ILE A 537 26.33 -43.93 25.42
CA ILE A 537 26.58 -45.27 24.88
C ILE A 537 28.02 -45.67 25.13
N ARG A 538 28.22 -46.81 25.77
CA ARG A 538 29.53 -47.43 25.98
C ARG A 538 29.57 -48.76 25.29
N ILE A 539 30.34 -48.86 24.23
CA ILE A 539 30.53 -50.10 23.48
C ILE A 539 31.64 -50.91 24.13
N ARG A 540 31.28 -52.12 24.49
CA ARG A 540 32.22 -53.08 25.12
C ARG A 540 32.92 -53.90 24.05
N ASN A 541 34.25 -53.81 24.05
CA ASN A 541 35.14 -54.55 23.17
C ASN A 541 35.80 -55.77 23.88
N SER A 542 35.21 -56.24 24.98
CA SER A 542 35.75 -57.36 25.74
C SER A 542 34.61 -58.16 26.37
N TYR A 543 34.86 -59.42 26.51
CA TYR A 543 34.04 -60.38 27.26
C TYR A 543 34.81 -60.93 28.41
N THR A 544 34.16 -61.17 29.51
CA THR A 544 34.73 -61.95 30.57
C THR A 544 34.70 -63.44 30.22
N VAL A 545 35.59 -64.27 30.79
CA VAL A 545 35.54 -65.72 30.57
C VAL A 545 34.22 -66.34 30.92
N LYS A 546 33.55 -65.81 31.96
CA LYS A 546 32.24 -66.28 32.38
C LYS A 546 31.15 -65.95 31.29
N GLU A 547 31.18 -64.77 30.72
CA GLU A 547 30.26 -64.40 29.66
C GLU A 547 30.46 -65.22 28.38
N ILE A 548 31.75 -65.57 28.07
CA ILE A 548 32.01 -66.45 26.93
C ILE A 548 31.54 -67.88 27.21
N ALA A 549 31.70 -68.38 28.42
CA ALA A 549 31.20 -69.69 28.79
C ALA A 549 29.69 -69.76 28.76
N GLU A 550 28.98 -68.72 29.26
CA GLU A 550 27.53 -68.60 29.20
C GLU A 550 27.06 -68.51 27.75
N PHE A 551 27.72 -67.72 26.89
CA PHE A 551 27.40 -67.61 25.47
C PHE A 551 27.49 -68.95 24.71
N LEU A 552 28.48 -69.79 25.12
CA LEU A 552 28.74 -71.08 24.50
C LEU A 552 27.99 -72.24 25.17
N ASP A 553 27.28 -71.99 26.23
CA ASP A 553 26.62 -73.02 27.08
C ASP A 553 27.61 -74.11 27.56
N VAL A 554 28.78 -73.61 27.97
CA VAL A 554 29.87 -74.53 28.46
C VAL A 554 30.10 -74.27 29.94
N PRO A 555 30.12 -75.32 30.79
CA PRO A 555 30.41 -75.14 32.20
C PRO A 555 31.86 -74.69 32.41
N LEU A 556 32.11 -73.76 33.33
CA LEU A 556 33.39 -73.32 33.72
C LEU A 556 34.11 -74.40 34.52
N GLY A 557 35.21 -74.93 34.02
CA GLY A 557 36.11 -75.90 34.74
C GLY A 557 36.99 -75.23 35.79
N ALA A 558 37.66 -76.01 36.62
CA ALA A 558 38.51 -75.52 37.66
C ALA A 558 39.88 -74.91 37.14
N ASP A 559 40.31 -75.31 35.94
CA ASP A 559 41.55 -74.83 35.30
C ASP A 559 41.21 -74.08 33.97
N ILE A 560 41.16 -72.79 34.03
CA ILE A 560 40.98 -71.93 32.85
C ILE A 560 42.27 -71.19 32.54
N LYS A 561 42.74 -71.31 31.30
CA LYS A 561 43.89 -70.54 30.81
C LYS A 561 43.45 -69.49 29.82
N VAL A 562 43.86 -68.23 30.01
CA VAL A 562 43.61 -67.12 29.09
C VAL A 562 44.94 -66.70 28.50
N ASN A 563 45.09 -66.79 27.16
CA ASN A 563 46.33 -66.48 26.43
C ASN A 563 47.58 -67.23 27.01
N ASP A 564 47.43 -68.54 27.28
CA ASP A 564 48.45 -69.40 27.83
C ASP A 564 48.95 -69.01 29.24
N THR A 565 48.30 -68.14 29.94
CA THR A 565 48.53 -67.80 31.35
C THR A 565 47.43 -68.40 32.22
N ALA A 566 47.78 -69.00 33.37
CA ALA A 566 46.86 -69.65 34.30
C ALA A 566 46.04 -68.63 35.10
#